data_55f771fa79f8f5e85ee85d1f4062e123
#
_entry.id   55f771fa79f8f5e85ee85d1f4062e123
#
_cell.length_a   1.000
_cell.length_b   1.000
_cell.length_c   1.000
_cell.angle_alpha   90.00
_cell.angle_beta   90.00
_cell.angle_gamma   90.00
#
_symmetry.space_group_name_H-M   'P 1'
#
loop_
_entity.id
_entity.type
_entity.pdbx_description
1 polymer ?
#
loop_
_entity_poly.entity_id
_entity_poly.type
_entity_poly.pdbx_seq_one_letter_code
_entity_poly.pdbx_strand_id
1 'polypeptide(L)'
;RAIDAREGTVGKPIPGCTAKITDREGLHELPIGEEGLLWICGPNVMQGYLDREDLTEQVICEGWYRTGDIAKLDTDGFITITGRQSRFSKIGGEMVPHMLIEEAVNTILGATDGELLAVVTAVPHATKGERLVVLTTKTSAATQNICRELAQSGLPNLWIPSSDSFAEIEEIPVLGSGKLDLRKINDIARGYF
;
A
#
# COMPACT_ATOMS: atom_id res chain seq x y z
N ARG A 1 23.85 25.98 -0.26
CA ARG A 1 23.52 25.27 1.00
C ARG A 1 22.78 24.02 0.61
N ALA A 2 23.28 22.85 0.99
CA ALA A 2 22.53 21.62 0.86
C ALA A 2 21.22 21.84 1.62
N ILE A 3 20.10 21.79 0.91
CA ILE A 3 18.79 21.70 1.52
C ILE A 3 18.87 20.45 2.40
N ASP A 4 18.33 20.52 3.62
CA ASP A 4 18.22 19.39 4.56
C ASP A 4 17.55 18.20 3.86
N ALA A 5 18.36 17.41 3.16
CA ALA A 5 17.91 16.19 2.50
C ALA A 5 18.34 15.02 3.38
N ARG A 6 17.40 14.13 3.67
CA ARG A 6 17.66 12.90 4.42
C ARG A 6 17.25 11.72 3.55
N GLU A 7 18.21 10.85 3.29
CA GLU A 7 17.97 9.62 2.52
C GLU A 7 16.85 8.78 3.15
N GLY A 8 16.01 8.17 2.31
CA GLY A 8 14.85 7.38 2.76
C GLY A 8 13.63 8.22 3.19
N THR A 9 13.69 9.56 3.05
CA THR A 9 12.56 10.45 3.36
C THR A 9 12.11 11.24 2.14
N VAL A 10 10.88 11.77 2.18
CA VAL A 10 10.38 12.74 1.19
C VAL A 10 10.69 14.18 1.58
N GLY A 11 11.47 14.39 2.65
CA GLY A 11 11.80 15.71 3.18
C GLY A 11 10.81 16.19 4.23
N LYS A 12 10.79 17.52 4.42
CA LYS A 12 9.90 18.22 5.36
C LYS A 12 8.78 18.94 4.61
N PRO A 13 7.66 19.23 5.27
CA PRO A 13 6.63 20.10 4.70
C PRO A 13 7.26 21.44 4.26
N ILE A 14 6.85 21.93 3.09
CA ILE A 14 7.28 23.25 2.60
C ILE A 14 6.73 24.37 3.49
N PRO A 15 7.33 25.57 3.50
CA PRO A 15 6.81 26.69 4.28
C PRO A 15 5.33 26.98 4.00
N GLY A 16 4.54 27.12 5.05
CA GLY A 16 3.09 27.29 4.97
C GLY A 16 2.28 26.00 4.94
N CYS A 17 2.93 24.85 4.85
CA CYS A 17 2.29 23.53 4.93
C CYS A 17 2.63 22.86 6.26
N THR A 18 1.70 22.04 6.74
CA THR A 18 1.83 21.25 7.96
C THR A 18 1.45 19.80 7.67
N ALA A 19 2.12 18.87 8.35
CA ALA A 19 1.83 17.45 8.29
C ALA A 19 1.45 16.93 9.67
N LYS A 20 0.56 15.94 9.72
CA LYS A 20 0.29 15.13 10.91
C LYS A 20 0.11 13.67 10.55
N ILE A 21 0.35 12.81 11.52
CA ILE A 21 0.11 11.37 11.39
C ILE A 21 -1.06 11.01 12.32
N THR A 22 -2.01 10.25 11.81
CA THR A 22 -3.14 9.75 12.62
C THR A 22 -3.17 8.23 12.62
N ASP A 23 -4.03 7.65 13.46
CA ASP A 23 -4.43 6.26 13.29
C ASP A 23 -4.99 6.04 11.88
N ARG A 24 -5.14 4.78 11.48
CA ARG A 24 -5.56 4.42 10.11
C ARG A 24 -7.00 4.79 9.79
N GLU A 25 -7.81 4.94 10.82
CA GLU A 25 -9.18 5.43 10.76
C GLU A 25 -9.24 6.95 10.54
N GLY A 26 -8.17 7.66 10.91
CA GLY A 26 -8.08 9.13 10.80
C GLY A 26 -8.69 9.86 11.99
N LEU A 27 -8.92 9.17 13.11
CA LEU A 27 -9.64 9.69 14.27
C LEU A 27 -8.73 10.36 15.31
N HIS A 28 -7.53 9.79 15.53
CA HIS A 28 -6.62 10.25 16.58
C HIS A 28 -5.23 10.53 16.01
N GLU A 29 -4.66 11.68 16.36
CA GLU A 29 -3.29 12.02 16.04
C GLU A 29 -2.33 11.14 16.85
N LEU A 30 -1.32 10.58 16.18
CA LEU A 30 -0.31 9.69 16.76
C LEU A 30 0.91 10.51 17.22
N PRO A 31 1.61 10.01 18.24
CA PRO A 31 2.90 10.57 18.66
C PRO A 31 3.94 10.56 17.53
N ILE A 32 4.89 11.49 17.60
CA ILE A 32 6.04 11.55 16.66
C ILE A 32 6.80 10.22 16.70
N GLY A 33 7.13 9.70 15.51
CA GLY A 33 7.83 8.43 15.32
C GLY A 33 6.91 7.23 15.13
N GLU A 34 5.63 7.36 15.44
CA GLU A 34 4.65 6.29 15.17
C GLU A 34 4.20 6.30 13.70
N GLU A 35 3.87 5.12 13.19
CA GLU A 35 3.41 4.93 11.83
C GLU A 35 1.89 5.03 11.73
N GLY A 36 1.43 5.84 10.79
CA GLY A 36 0.00 6.02 10.57
C GLY A 36 -0.32 6.73 9.26
N LEU A 37 -1.55 7.17 9.14
CA LEU A 37 -2.06 7.86 7.96
C LEU A 37 -1.56 9.30 7.93
N LEU A 38 -0.95 9.68 6.81
CA LEU A 38 -0.43 11.02 6.57
C LEU A 38 -1.54 11.98 6.15
N TRP A 39 -1.62 13.11 6.83
CA TRP A 39 -2.45 14.24 6.47
C TRP A 39 -1.60 15.48 6.23
N ILE A 40 -2.00 16.29 5.25
CA ILE A 40 -1.33 17.55 4.90
C ILE A 40 -2.35 18.68 4.94
N CYS A 41 -1.95 19.82 5.51
CA CYS A 41 -2.71 21.05 5.46
C CYS A 41 -1.81 22.17 4.92
N GLY A 42 -2.34 23.05 4.09
CA GLY A 42 -1.61 24.19 3.56
C GLY A 42 -2.18 24.72 2.23
N PRO A 43 -1.62 25.82 1.72
CA PRO A 43 -2.12 26.48 0.50
C PRO A 43 -1.91 25.66 -0.78
N ASN A 44 -1.13 24.57 -0.73
CA ASN A 44 -0.91 23.62 -1.83
C ASN A 44 -1.97 22.52 -1.88
N VAL A 45 -2.86 22.42 -0.88
CA VAL A 45 -3.96 21.47 -0.89
C VAL A 45 -5.00 21.93 -1.90
N MET A 46 -5.47 20.99 -2.72
CA MET A 46 -6.53 21.26 -3.71
C MET A 46 -7.82 21.73 -3.02
N GLN A 47 -8.68 22.46 -3.73
CA GLN A 47 -10.00 22.84 -3.23
C GLN A 47 -10.98 21.66 -3.23
N GLY A 48 -10.77 20.68 -4.10
CA GLY A 48 -11.59 19.49 -4.23
C GLY A 48 -11.45 18.82 -5.59
N TYR A 49 -12.16 17.73 -5.79
CA TYR A 49 -12.31 17.07 -7.11
C TYR A 49 -13.42 17.76 -7.91
N LEU A 50 -13.14 18.08 -9.16
CA LEU A 50 -14.10 18.74 -10.05
C LEU A 50 -15.38 17.90 -10.18
N ASP A 51 -16.53 18.53 -9.90
CA ASP A 51 -17.88 17.93 -9.94
C ASP A 51 -18.03 16.63 -9.13
N ARG A 52 -17.17 16.43 -8.10
CA ARG A 52 -17.19 15.27 -7.23
C ARG A 52 -17.07 15.67 -5.74
N GLU A 53 -18.09 16.35 -5.25
CA GLU A 53 -18.16 16.77 -3.84
C GLU A 53 -18.14 15.56 -2.91
N ASP A 54 -18.80 14.46 -3.30
CA ASP A 54 -18.82 13.18 -2.63
C ASP A 54 -17.40 12.60 -2.36
N LEU A 55 -16.48 12.74 -3.32
CA LEU A 55 -15.10 12.31 -3.15
C LEU A 55 -14.27 13.35 -2.39
N THR A 56 -14.59 14.63 -2.54
CA THR A 56 -13.89 15.71 -1.86
C THR A 56 -14.07 15.59 -0.34
N GLU A 57 -15.30 15.39 0.13
CA GLU A 57 -15.62 15.22 1.54
C GLU A 57 -14.93 14.01 2.19
N GLN A 58 -14.64 12.95 1.40
CA GLN A 58 -13.93 11.78 1.88
C GLN A 58 -12.44 12.01 2.13
N VAL A 59 -11.85 13.01 1.48
CA VAL A 59 -10.40 13.24 1.52
C VAL A 59 -10.00 14.59 2.11
N ILE A 60 -10.90 15.56 2.17
CA ILE A 60 -10.65 16.88 2.79
C ILE A 60 -11.57 17.05 3.98
N CYS A 61 -10.99 17.13 5.18
CA CYS A 61 -11.71 17.34 6.41
C CYS A 61 -11.06 18.50 7.18
N GLU A 62 -11.84 19.55 7.48
CA GLU A 62 -11.37 20.73 8.23
C GLU A 62 -10.08 21.35 7.69
N GLY A 63 -9.92 21.38 6.37
CA GLY A 63 -8.74 21.92 5.68
C GLY A 63 -7.53 20.96 5.64
N TRP A 64 -7.65 19.76 6.18
CA TRP A 64 -6.67 18.69 6.08
C TRP A 64 -6.98 17.73 4.94
N TYR A 65 -5.98 17.47 4.12
CA TYR A 65 -6.05 16.49 3.03
C TYR A 65 -5.53 15.14 3.49
N ARG A 66 -6.37 14.12 3.42
CA ARG A 66 -6.05 12.72 3.65
C ARG A 66 -5.32 12.16 2.43
N THR A 67 -4.00 11.95 2.53
CA THR A 67 -3.17 11.59 1.38
C THR A 67 -3.37 10.14 0.93
N GLY A 68 -3.81 9.28 1.83
CA GLY A 68 -3.83 7.84 1.64
C GLY A 68 -2.45 7.18 1.79
N ASP A 69 -1.41 7.94 2.06
CA ASP A 69 -0.09 7.42 2.37
C ASP A 69 0.01 7.02 3.84
N ILE A 70 0.73 5.94 4.11
CA ILE A 70 1.17 5.55 5.44
C ILE A 70 2.59 6.06 5.61
N ALA A 71 2.83 6.76 6.70
CA ALA A 71 4.10 7.46 6.93
C ALA A 71 4.45 7.56 8.41
N LYS A 72 5.69 7.98 8.67
CA LYS A 72 6.20 8.39 9.98
C LYS A 72 6.70 9.82 9.88
N LEU A 73 6.50 10.58 10.95
CA LEU A 73 7.07 11.92 11.12
C LEU A 73 8.10 11.85 12.23
N ASP A 74 9.34 12.27 11.96
CA ASP A 74 10.38 12.28 13.00
C ASP A 74 10.42 13.61 13.78
N THR A 75 11.24 13.67 14.83
CA THR A 75 11.40 14.85 15.69
C THR A 75 11.94 16.06 14.96
N ASP A 76 12.63 15.88 13.84
CA ASP A 76 13.18 16.94 13.00
C ASP A 76 12.19 17.42 11.93
N GLY A 77 11.04 16.76 11.82
CA GLY A 77 9.98 17.05 10.86
C GLY A 77 10.14 16.40 9.48
N PHE A 78 11.02 15.40 9.35
CA PHE A 78 11.12 14.62 8.11
C PHE A 78 10.02 13.57 8.04
N ILE A 79 9.47 13.40 6.84
CA ILE A 79 8.42 12.44 6.54
C ILE A 79 9.03 11.24 5.82
N THR A 80 8.84 10.03 6.37
CA THR A 80 9.18 8.77 5.71
C THR A 80 7.88 8.09 5.30
N ILE A 81 7.65 7.91 4.00
CA ILE A 81 6.50 7.14 3.50
C ILE A 81 6.86 5.66 3.58
N THR A 82 6.03 4.87 4.26
CA THR A 82 6.22 3.43 4.46
C THR A 82 5.26 2.59 3.64
N GLY A 83 4.21 3.21 3.06
CA GLY A 83 3.26 2.51 2.20
C GLY A 83 2.07 3.35 1.78
N ARG A 84 1.07 2.68 1.23
CA ARG A 84 -0.23 3.23 0.86
C ARG A 84 -1.35 2.51 1.60
N GLN A 85 -2.34 3.23 2.12
CA GLN A 85 -3.48 2.65 2.82
C GLN A 85 -4.20 1.58 1.98
N SER A 86 -4.34 1.82 0.68
CA SER A 86 -4.94 0.89 -0.28
C SER A 86 -4.08 -0.36 -0.57
N ARG A 87 -2.86 -0.43 -0.04
CA ARG A 87 -1.90 -1.54 -0.20
C ARG A 87 -1.69 -2.30 1.11
N PHE A 88 -2.71 -2.29 1.96
CA PHE A 88 -2.78 -3.08 3.18
C PHE A 88 -4.12 -3.81 3.24
N SER A 89 -4.12 -4.95 3.92
CA SER A 89 -5.32 -5.71 4.26
C SER A 89 -5.36 -6.04 5.74
N LYS A 90 -6.57 -6.12 6.31
CA LYS A 90 -6.75 -6.51 7.70
C LYS A 90 -7.09 -8.00 7.77
N ILE A 91 -6.10 -8.82 8.08
CA ILE A 91 -6.21 -10.28 8.11
C ILE A 91 -6.07 -10.76 9.55
N GLY A 92 -7.09 -11.42 10.10
CA GLY A 92 -7.06 -11.91 11.47
C GLY A 92 -6.81 -10.83 12.53
N GLY A 93 -7.15 -9.57 12.22
CA GLY A 93 -6.92 -8.42 13.09
C GLY A 93 -5.61 -7.67 12.85
N GLU A 94 -4.66 -8.24 12.10
CA GLU A 94 -3.38 -7.62 11.79
C GLU A 94 -3.38 -6.91 10.44
N MET A 95 -2.60 -5.84 10.33
CA MET A 95 -2.41 -5.09 9.09
C MET A 95 -1.27 -5.68 8.28
N VAL A 96 -1.61 -6.21 7.11
CA VAL A 96 -0.68 -6.93 6.23
C VAL A 96 -0.32 -6.06 5.03
N PRO A 97 0.95 -5.65 4.87
CA PRO A 97 1.39 -4.80 3.77
C PRO A 97 1.56 -5.63 2.48
N HIS A 98 0.78 -5.32 1.44
CA HIS A 98 0.86 -6.02 0.17
C HIS A 98 2.22 -5.87 -0.52
N MET A 99 2.81 -4.68 -0.47
CA MET A 99 4.04 -4.36 -1.19
C MET A 99 5.22 -5.22 -0.77
N LEU A 100 5.38 -5.50 0.53
CA LEU A 100 6.47 -6.36 1.03
C LEU A 100 6.34 -7.80 0.53
N ILE A 101 5.11 -8.30 0.51
CA ILE A 101 4.83 -9.66 0.01
C ILE A 101 5.03 -9.70 -1.50
N GLU A 102 4.57 -8.68 -2.22
CA GLU A 102 4.71 -8.53 -3.66
C GLU A 102 6.19 -8.51 -4.09
N GLU A 103 7.03 -7.74 -3.39
CA GLU A 103 8.47 -7.68 -3.61
C GLU A 103 9.11 -9.07 -3.41
N ALA A 104 8.79 -9.75 -2.31
CA ALA A 104 9.30 -11.09 -2.04
C ALA A 104 8.85 -12.10 -3.11
N VAL A 105 7.58 -12.06 -3.52
CA VAL A 105 7.05 -12.94 -4.59
C VAL A 105 7.75 -12.66 -5.92
N ASN A 106 7.89 -11.39 -6.31
CA ASN A 106 8.57 -11.01 -7.56
C ASN A 106 10.04 -11.45 -7.57
N THR A 107 10.73 -11.34 -6.43
CA THR A 107 12.10 -11.84 -6.26
C THR A 107 12.18 -13.35 -6.46
N ILE A 108 11.27 -14.12 -5.86
CA ILE A 108 11.20 -15.58 -6.01
C ILE A 108 10.89 -15.98 -7.45
N LEU A 109 10.04 -15.21 -8.15
CA LEU A 109 9.71 -15.43 -9.56
C LEU A 109 10.86 -15.05 -10.51
N GLY A 110 11.92 -14.44 -10.00
CA GLY A 110 13.08 -14.01 -10.79
C GLY A 110 12.79 -12.78 -11.65
N ALA A 111 11.95 -11.86 -11.15
CA ALA A 111 11.71 -10.57 -11.80
C ALA A 111 13.02 -9.79 -11.90
N THR A 112 13.29 -9.22 -13.05
CA THR A 112 14.41 -8.30 -13.26
C THR A 112 14.04 -6.88 -12.79
N ASP A 113 15.03 -6.00 -12.68
CA ASP A 113 14.81 -4.63 -12.21
C ASP A 113 13.74 -3.90 -13.06
N GLY A 114 12.71 -3.42 -12.39
CA GLY A 114 11.55 -2.76 -13.00
C GLY A 114 10.49 -3.69 -13.62
N GLU A 115 10.69 -5.01 -13.60
CA GLU A 115 9.70 -5.98 -14.06
C GLU A 115 8.73 -6.33 -12.92
N LEU A 116 7.45 -6.42 -13.24
CA LEU A 116 6.41 -6.83 -12.30
C LEU A 116 5.72 -8.09 -12.83
N LEU A 117 6.01 -9.25 -12.21
CA LEU A 117 5.48 -10.56 -12.58
C LEU A 117 4.29 -10.97 -11.73
N ALA A 118 4.15 -10.39 -10.55
CA ALA A 118 3.07 -10.66 -9.64
C ALA A 118 2.63 -9.38 -8.91
N VAL A 119 1.35 -9.29 -8.59
CA VAL A 119 0.76 -8.25 -7.76
C VAL A 119 -0.05 -8.90 -6.65
N VAL A 120 0.04 -8.32 -5.45
CA VAL A 120 -0.66 -8.81 -4.26
C VAL A 120 -1.85 -7.90 -3.95
N THR A 121 -2.98 -8.51 -3.68
CA THR A 121 -4.19 -7.85 -3.20
C THR A 121 -4.89 -8.73 -2.16
N ALA A 122 -6.11 -8.39 -1.77
CA ALA A 122 -6.90 -9.23 -0.89
C ALA A 122 -8.37 -9.23 -1.30
N VAL A 123 -9.05 -10.31 -0.92
CA VAL A 123 -10.48 -10.46 -1.10
C VAL A 123 -11.15 -10.77 0.25
N PRO A 124 -12.45 -10.50 0.41
CA PRO A 124 -13.17 -10.86 1.63
C PRO A 124 -13.06 -12.35 1.97
N HIS A 125 -12.91 -12.66 3.26
CA HIS A 125 -12.83 -14.02 3.76
C HIS A 125 -13.72 -14.21 5.00
N ALA A 126 -14.49 -15.28 5.03
CA ALA A 126 -15.57 -15.50 6.01
C ALA A 126 -15.12 -15.44 7.48
N THR A 127 -13.90 -15.90 7.80
CA THR A 127 -13.43 -16.01 9.20
C THR A 127 -12.28 -15.07 9.54
N LYS A 128 -11.51 -14.60 8.55
CA LYS A 128 -10.32 -13.76 8.77
C LYS A 128 -10.53 -12.30 8.40
N GLY A 129 -11.73 -11.93 7.95
CA GLY A 129 -12.04 -10.63 7.37
C GLY A 129 -11.60 -10.56 5.91
N GLU A 130 -10.32 -10.68 5.65
CA GLU A 130 -9.73 -10.72 4.31
C GLU A 130 -8.74 -11.88 4.18
N ARG A 131 -8.43 -12.25 2.92
CA ARG A 131 -7.33 -13.18 2.58
C ARG A 131 -6.50 -12.59 1.46
N LEU A 132 -5.21 -12.82 1.51
CA LEU A 132 -4.29 -12.43 0.44
C LEU A 132 -4.57 -13.22 -0.83
N VAL A 133 -4.42 -12.52 -1.96
CA VAL A 133 -4.48 -13.08 -3.31
C VAL A 133 -3.27 -12.57 -4.09
N VAL A 134 -2.64 -13.45 -4.84
CA VAL A 134 -1.52 -13.14 -5.74
C VAL A 134 -1.99 -13.37 -7.16
N LEU A 135 -2.02 -12.31 -7.96
CA LEU A 135 -2.22 -12.39 -9.41
C LEU A 135 -0.84 -12.39 -10.08
N THR A 136 -0.55 -13.35 -10.93
CA THR A 136 0.77 -13.50 -11.56
C THR A 136 0.66 -13.78 -13.05
N THR A 137 1.64 -13.27 -13.83
CA THR A 137 1.76 -13.50 -15.26
C THR A 137 2.62 -14.72 -15.60
N LYS A 138 3.25 -15.33 -14.60
CA LYS A 138 4.02 -16.56 -14.78
C LYS A 138 3.27 -17.74 -14.18
N THR A 139 3.02 -18.76 -15.00
CA THR A 139 2.60 -20.06 -14.49
C THR A 139 3.69 -20.59 -13.58
N SER A 140 3.45 -20.51 -12.30
CA SER A 140 4.32 -21.17 -11.35
C SER A 140 3.83 -22.62 -11.21
N ALA A 141 4.56 -23.55 -11.78
CA ALA A 141 4.34 -24.99 -11.59
C ALA A 141 4.38 -25.42 -10.11
N ALA A 142 4.66 -24.49 -9.20
CA ALA A 142 4.75 -24.76 -7.77
C ALA A 142 4.44 -23.54 -6.90
N THR A 143 3.18 -23.11 -6.85
CA THR A 143 2.72 -22.13 -5.84
C THR A 143 3.13 -22.56 -4.41
N GLN A 144 3.16 -23.87 -4.14
CA GLN A 144 3.67 -24.44 -2.90
C GLN A 144 5.16 -24.12 -2.66
N ASN A 145 5.98 -24.04 -3.72
CA ASN A 145 7.38 -23.63 -3.58
C ASN A 145 7.50 -22.17 -3.22
N ILE A 146 6.73 -21.30 -3.87
CA ILE A 146 6.69 -19.86 -3.54
C ILE A 146 6.29 -19.68 -2.08
N CYS A 147 5.23 -20.34 -1.62
CA CYS A 147 4.80 -20.27 -0.21
C CYS A 147 5.91 -20.74 0.75
N ARG A 148 6.66 -21.79 0.40
CA ARG A 148 7.78 -22.30 1.21
C ARG A 148 8.94 -21.32 1.25
N GLU A 149 9.31 -20.73 0.13
CA GLU A 149 10.37 -19.72 0.06
C GLU A 149 9.98 -18.43 0.82
N LEU A 150 8.72 -17.99 0.71
CA LEU A 150 8.19 -16.88 1.53
C LEU A 150 8.28 -17.21 3.03
N ALA A 151 7.99 -18.45 3.44
CA ALA A 151 8.13 -18.86 4.84
C ALA A 151 9.59 -18.83 5.32
N GLN A 152 10.55 -18.97 4.42
CA GLN A 152 11.99 -18.90 4.73
C GLN A 152 12.55 -17.47 4.66
N SER A 153 11.83 -16.53 4.06
CA SER A 153 12.25 -15.13 3.92
C SER A 153 12.14 -14.31 5.21
N GLY A 154 11.60 -14.88 6.29
CA GLY A 154 11.41 -14.20 7.57
C GLY A 154 10.11 -13.41 7.68
N LEU A 155 9.23 -13.48 6.69
CA LEU A 155 7.91 -12.89 6.77
C LEU A 155 7.05 -13.59 7.84
N PRO A 156 6.19 -12.86 8.58
CA PRO A 156 5.24 -13.46 9.50
C PRO A 156 4.34 -14.48 8.79
N ASN A 157 4.00 -15.58 9.43
CA ASN A 157 3.17 -16.63 8.84
C ASN A 157 1.82 -16.12 8.30
N LEU A 158 1.25 -15.11 8.95
CA LEU A 158 -0.01 -14.50 8.54
C LEU A 158 0.09 -13.75 7.21
N TRP A 159 1.30 -13.34 6.82
CA TRP A 159 1.57 -12.60 5.58
C TRP A 159 1.86 -13.53 4.39
N ILE A 160 1.90 -14.82 4.62
CA ILE A 160 2.16 -15.81 3.57
C ILE A 160 0.85 -16.22 2.93
N PRO A 161 0.65 -15.94 1.60
CA PRO A 161 -0.52 -16.42 0.88
C PRO A 161 -0.59 -17.94 0.91
N SER A 162 -1.77 -18.51 1.02
CA SER A 162 -1.96 -19.94 0.83
C SER A 162 -1.80 -20.34 -0.64
N SER A 163 -1.41 -21.58 -0.92
CA SER A 163 -1.13 -22.03 -2.28
C SER A 163 -2.34 -21.96 -3.23
N ASP A 164 -3.55 -21.95 -2.69
CA ASP A 164 -4.81 -21.76 -3.39
C ASP A 164 -5.22 -20.29 -3.58
N SER A 165 -4.36 -19.36 -3.14
CA SER A 165 -4.57 -17.91 -3.29
C SER A 165 -3.86 -17.31 -4.51
N PHE A 166 -3.34 -18.12 -5.40
CA PHE A 166 -2.65 -17.68 -6.61
C PHE A 166 -3.55 -17.85 -7.83
N ALA A 167 -3.64 -16.82 -8.66
CA ALA A 167 -4.32 -16.86 -9.95
C ALA A 167 -3.40 -16.35 -11.05
N GLU A 168 -3.40 -17.06 -12.19
CA GLU A 168 -2.67 -16.64 -13.38
C GLU A 168 -3.52 -15.66 -14.20
N ILE A 169 -2.88 -14.59 -14.67
CA ILE A 169 -3.48 -13.57 -15.52
C ILE A 169 -2.57 -13.30 -16.73
N GLU A 170 -3.12 -12.84 -17.83
CA GLU A 170 -2.34 -12.55 -19.04
C GLU A 170 -1.38 -11.37 -18.84
N GLU A 171 -1.82 -10.32 -18.16
CA GLU A 171 -1.04 -9.11 -17.89
C GLU A 171 -1.41 -8.46 -16.56
N ILE A 172 -0.46 -7.80 -15.90
CA ILE A 172 -0.72 -6.99 -14.71
C ILE A 172 -1.42 -5.69 -15.14
N PRO A 173 -2.62 -5.39 -14.62
CA PRO A 173 -3.33 -4.18 -15.01
C PRO A 173 -2.62 -2.91 -14.57
N VAL A 174 -2.36 -2.02 -15.52
CA VAL A 174 -1.76 -0.70 -15.29
C VAL A 174 -2.62 0.40 -15.92
N LEU A 175 -2.57 1.58 -15.31
CA LEU A 175 -3.18 2.80 -15.84
C LEU A 175 -2.32 3.36 -16.99
N GLY A 176 -2.86 4.26 -17.79
CA GLY A 176 -2.11 4.96 -18.82
C GLY A 176 -0.87 5.75 -18.32
N SER A 177 -0.78 5.99 -17.01
CA SER A 177 0.37 6.59 -16.34
C SER A 177 1.48 5.59 -16.00
N GLY A 178 1.30 4.30 -16.26
CA GLY A 178 2.22 3.22 -15.87
C GLY A 178 2.07 2.74 -14.42
N LYS A 179 1.16 3.34 -13.63
CA LYS A 179 0.88 2.88 -12.25
C LYS A 179 -0.10 1.71 -12.26
N LEU A 180 -0.02 0.86 -11.24
CA LEU A 180 -0.98 -0.23 -11.04
C LEU A 180 -2.42 0.26 -11.02
N ASP A 181 -3.30 -0.39 -11.77
CA ASP A 181 -4.75 -0.21 -11.68
C ASP A 181 -5.30 -1.11 -10.56
N LEU A 182 -5.22 -0.59 -9.32
CA LEU A 182 -5.64 -1.34 -8.14
C LEU A 182 -7.12 -1.73 -8.17
N ARG A 183 -7.96 -0.93 -8.85
CA ARG A 183 -9.38 -1.24 -8.98
C ARG A 183 -9.58 -2.48 -9.85
N LYS A 184 -8.99 -2.47 -11.06
CA LYS A 184 -9.05 -3.62 -11.98
C LYS A 184 -8.42 -4.87 -11.38
N ILE A 185 -7.30 -4.73 -10.63
CA ILE A 185 -6.66 -5.82 -9.89
C ILE A 185 -7.62 -6.44 -8.87
N ASN A 186 -8.31 -5.62 -8.08
CA ASN A 186 -9.28 -6.10 -7.10
C ASN A 186 -10.50 -6.77 -7.75
N ASP A 187 -10.99 -6.21 -8.86
CA ASP A 187 -12.13 -6.78 -9.60
C ASP A 187 -11.77 -8.15 -10.18
N ILE A 188 -10.57 -8.30 -10.74
CA ILE A 188 -10.06 -9.58 -11.23
C ILE A 188 -9.93 -10.58 -10.08
N ALA A 189 -9.30 -10.18 -8.96
CA ALA A 189 -9.13 -11.07 -7.80
C ALA A 189 -10.47 -11.57 -7.26
N ARG A 190 -11.49 -10.73 -7.17
CA ARG A 190 -12.85 -11.13 -6.75
C ARG A 190 -13.54 -12.06 -7.73
N GLY A 191 -13.15 -12.05 -9.00
CA GLY A 191 -13.67 -12.97 -10.00
C GLY A 191 -13.10 -14.39 -9.89
N TYR A 192 -11.92 -14.54 -9.29
CA TYR A 192 -11.26 -15.84 -9.08
C TYR A 192 -11.61 -16.47 -7.73
N PHE A 193 -11.91 -15.69 -6.73
CA PHE A 193 -12.04 -16.08 -5.31
C PHE A 193 -13.31 -15.51 -4.66
#